data_792478e82f743f077504e23ead570a0f
#
_entry.id   792478e82f743f077504e23ead570a0f
#
_cell.length_a   1.000
_cell.length_b   1.000
_cell.length_c   1.000
_cell.angle_alpha   90.00
_cell.angle_beta   90.00
_cell.angle_gamma   90.00
#
_symmetry.space_group_name_H-M   'P 1'
#
loop_
_entity.id
_entity.type
_entity.pdbx_description
1 polymer ?
#
loop_
_entity_poly.entity_id
_entity_poly.type
_entity_poly.pdbx_seq_one_letter_code
_entity_poly.pdbx_strand_id
1 'polypeptide(L)'
;VFDESELAELTHSIREIGVLQPVVVRPIPESELAEDDADDRVRYELIMGERRWRASRAAGKETVPAIIKMTQDDDLLRDALLENLHRSQLNALEEAAAYQQLLDDFGCTQEELADRIGRSRPTISNTLRLLKLPPLVARRVAAGVLSAGHARAILALPDGAAMERMAQRAVAEGLSVRTVEELVT
;
A
#
# COMPACT_ATOMS: atom_id res chain seq x y z
N VAL A 1 -4.59 12.54 -5.92
CA VAL A 1 -5.03 13.59 -4.98
C VAL A 1 -4.85 12.97 -3.59
N PHE A 2 -3.92 13.51 -2.80
CA PHE A 2 -3.68 13.03 -1.44
C PHE A 2 -4.77 13.58 -0.52
N ASP A 3 -5.28 12.74 0.39
CA ASP A 3 -6.22 13.16 1.43
C ASP A 3 -5.47 14.03 2.46
N GLU A 4 -5.90 15.29 2.61
CA GLU A 4 -5.27 16.25 3.52
C GLU A 4 -5.38 15.80 4.99
N SER A 5 -6.44 15.06 5.35
CA SER A 5 -6.63 14.57 6.71
C SER A 5 -5.61 13.48 7.06
N GLU A 6 -5.33 12.55 6.15
CA GLU A 6 -4.32 11.51 6.33
C GLU A 6 -2.90 12.09 6.38
N LEU A 7 -2.64 13.15 5.61
CA LEU A 7 -1.34 13.83 5.65
C LEU A 7 -1.15 14.57 6.98
N ALA A 8 -2.20 15.15 7.53
CA ALA A 8 -2.16 15.83 8.84
C ALA A 8 -1.89 14.84 9.99
N GLU A 9 -2.51 13.66 9.98
CA GLU A 9 -2.25 12.60 10.95
C GLU A 9 -0.80 12.11 10.88
N LEU A 10 -0.29 11.88 9.68
CA LEU A 10 1.09 11.47 9.46
C LEU A 10 2.07 12.56 9.91
N THR A 11 1.76 13.83 9.66
CA THR A 11 2.57 14.97 10.09
C THR A 11 2.65 15.05 11.61
N HIS A 12 1.52 14.84 12.30
CA HIS A 12 1.49 14.78 13.76
C HIS A 12 2.33 13.63 14.29
N SER A 13 2.18 12.44 13.75
CA SER A 13 2.99 11.27 14.12
C SER A 13 4.49 11.50 13.93
N ILE A 14 4.89 12.07 12.79
CA ILE A 14 6.30 12.38 12.51
C ILE A 14 6.86 13.44 13.47
N ARG A 15 6.04 14.38 13.91
CA ARG A 15 6.45 15.40 14.88
C ARG A 15 6.76 14.79 16.23
N GLU A 16 5.93 13.86 16.69
CA GLU A 16 6.02 13.23 18.03
C GLU A 16 7.06 12.11 18.09
N ILE A 17 7.08 11.24 17.09
CA ILE A 17 7.86 9.99 17.13
C ILE A 17 9.06 10.04 16.16
N GLY A 18 9.00 10.90 15.16
CA GLY A 18 9.96 10.93 14.06
C GLY A 18 9.56 10.05 12.86
N VAL A 19 10.46 9.97 11.88
CA VAL A 19 10.24 9.17 10.66
C VAL A 19 10.72 7.75 10.92
N LEU A 20 9.80 6.81 11.11
CA LEU A 20 10.10 5.41 11.40
C LEU A 20 10.56 4.63 10.16
N GLN A 21 10.03 4.96 8.99
CA GLN A 21 10.42 4.34 7.73
C GLN A 21 11.14 5.37 6.86
N PRO A 22 12.38 5.08 6.39
CA PRO A 22 13.11 5.99 5.51
C PRO A 22 12.40 6.18 4.17
N VAL A 23 12.64 7.31 3.55
CA VAL A 23 12.32 7.53 2.13
C VAL A 23 13.39 6.86 1.26
N VAL A 24 13.11 6.65 -0.02
CA VAL A 24 14.09 6.13 -0.97
C VAL A 24 14.42 7.22 -1.98
N VAL A 25 15.71 7.45 -2.17
CA VAL A 25 16.22 8.47 -3.07
C VAL A 25 17.29 7.89 -4.00
N ARG A 26 17.51 8.52 -5.15
CA ARG A 26 18.67 8.28 -6.02
C ARG A 26 19.46 9.56 -6.21
N PRO A 27 20.78 9.48 -6.42
CA PRO A 27 21.55 10.65 -6.83
C PRO A 27 21.08 11.12 -8.21
N ILE A 28 20.98 12.43 -8.38
CA ILE A 28 20.73 13.02 -9.70
C ILE A 28 22.07 12.98 -10.47
N PRO A 29 22.11 12.43 -11.69
CA PRO A 29 23.31 12.44 -12.51
C PRO A 29 23.79 13.86 -12.77
N GLU A 30 25.12 14.10 -12.79
CA GLU A 30 25.70 15.42 -13.08
C GLU A 30 25.22 16.00 -14.42
N SER A 31 24.90 15.13 -15.38
CA SER A 31 24.41 15.53 -16.71
C SER A 31 22.98 16.14 -16.67
N GLU A 32 22.24 15.94 -15.59
CA GLU A 32 20.86 16.44 -15.40
C GLU A 32 20.80 17.65 -14.46
N LEU A 33 21.95 18.04 -13.87
CA LEU A 33 22.03 19.23 -13.06
C LEU A 33 22.17 20.47 -13.97
N ALA A 34 21.38 21.51 -13.71
CA ALA A 34 21.52 22.78 -14.42
C ALA A 34 22.85 23.46 -14.10
N GLU A 35 23.45 24.17 -15.07
CA GLU A 35 24.75 24.83 -14.91
C GLU A 35 24.82 25.85 -13.76
N ASP A 36 23.68 26.41 -13.35
CA ASP A 36 23.56 27.33 -12.19
C ASP A 36 23.55 26.61 -10.83
N ASP A 37 23.52 25.30 -10.81
CA ASP A 37 23.46 24.46 -9.61
C ASP A 37 24.82 23.96 -9.11
N ALA A 38 25.92 24.66 -9.47
CA ALA A 38 27.32 24.34 -9.17
C ALA A 38 27.68 24.40 -7.65
N ASP A 39 26.75 24.26 -6.75
CA ASP A 39 27.04 23.99 -5.35
C ASP A 39 27.43 22.49 -5.22
N ASP A 40 28.60 22.23 -4.65
CA ASP A 40 29.30 20.93 -4.52
C ASP A 40 28.50 19.89 -3.68
N ARG A 41 27.16 19.99 -3.66
CA ARG A 41 26.26 19.13 -2.90
C ARG A 41 25.64 18.09 -3.80
N VAL A 42 25.83 16.83 -3.42
CA VAL A 42 25.10 15.70 -4.04
C VAL A 42 23.60 15.94 -3.90
N ARG A 43 22.91 16.00 -5.04
CA ARG A 43 21.47 16.16 -5.08
C ARG A 43 20.80 14.81 -5.27
N TYR A 44 19.65 14.69 -4.69
CA TYR A 44 18.89 13.45 -4.70
C TYR A 44 17.50 13.70 -5.24
N GLU A 45 17.03 12.76 -6.04
CA GLU A 45 15.65 12.66 -6.46
C GLU A 45 14.90 11.66 -5.58
N LEU A 46 13.69 12.01 -5.15
CA LEU A 46 12.83 11.15 -4.37
C LEU A 46 12.20 10.10 -5.29
N ILE A 47 12.47 8.82 -5.00
CA ILE A 47 11.91 7.68 -5.73
C ILE A 47 10.67 7.17 -5.03
N MET A 48 10.71 7.07 -3.68
CA MET A 48 9.64 6.48 -2.89
C MET A 48 9.48 7.21 -1.55
N GLY A 49 8.22 7.33 -1.09
CA GLY A 49 7.92 7.90 0.24
C GLY A 49 7.52 9.36 0.19
N GLU A 50 6.87 9.85 -0.88
CA GLU A 50 6.49 11.26 -1.03
C GLU A 50 5.61 11.77 0.11
N ARG A 51 4.66 10.98 0.60
CA ARG A 51 3.81 11.34 1.75
C ARG A 51 4.66 11.58 3.00
N ARG A 52 5.63 10.71 3.27
CA ARG A 52 6.56 10.83 4.41
C ARG A 52 7.45 12.07 4.28
N TRP A 53 7.95 12.35 3.08
CA TRP A 53 8.73 13.54 2.80
C TRP A 53 7.90 14.82 3.00
N ARG A 54 6.68 14.89 2.44
CA ARG A 54 5.78 16.04 2.62
C ARG A 54 5.39 16.24 4.08
N ALA A 55 5.05 15.17 4.78
CA ALA A 55 4.71 15.21 6.20
C ALA A 55 5.93 15.63 7.07
N SER A 56 7.14 15.21 6.72
CA SER A 56 8.37 15.63 7.40
C SER A 56 8.62 17.13 7.25
N ARG A 57 8.44 17.67 6.03
CA ARG A 57 8.50 19.12 5.79
C ARG A 57 7.45 19.88 6.60
N ALA A 58 6.19 19.42 6.59
CA ALA A 58 5.11 20.01 7.35
C ALA A 58 5.32 19.92 8.87
N ALA A 59 6.02 18.88 9.34
CA ALA A 59 6.43 18.72 10.73
C ALA A 59 7.64 19.60 11.14
N GLY A 60 8.24 20.34 10.21
CA GLY A 60 9.40 21.21 10.46
C GLY A 60 10.72 20.45 10.63
N LYS A 61 10.83 19.22 10.08
CA LYS A 61 12.08 18.46 10.13
C LYS A 61 13.04 18.97 9.04
N GLU A 62 14.27 19.25 9.42
CA GLU A 62 15.33 19.69 8.49
C GLU A 62 15.93 18.52 7.69
N THR A 63 15.86 17.31 8.25
CA THR A 63 16.37 16.09 7.64
C THR A 63 15.35 14.96 7.71
N VAL A 64 15.43 14.05 6.76
CA VAL A 64 14.65 12.82 6.72
C VAL A 64 15.58 11.63 6.50
N PRO A 65 15.42 10.52 7.24
CA PRO A 65 16.19 9.31 6.95
C PRO A 65 15.88 8.82 5.55
N ALA A 66 16.92 8.55 4.77
CA ALA A 66 16.81 8.13 3.38
C ALA A 66 17.70 6.94 3.08
N ILE A 67 17.21 6.03 2.25
CA ILE A 67 17.99 4.96 1.63
C ILE A 67 18.38 5.44 0.24
N ILE A 68 19.69 5.49 -0.03
CA ILE A 68 20.22 5.87 -1.33
C ILE A 68 20.33 4.62 -2.19
N LYS A 69 19.62 4.61 -3.31
CA LYS A 69 19.70 3.53 -4.32
C LYS A 69 20.25 4.06 -5.63
N MET A 70 21.11 3.26 -6.25
CA MET A 70 21.76 3.57 -7.54
C MET A 70 21.05 2.89 -8.72
N THR A 71 19.90 2.28 -8.49
CA THR A 71 19.19 1.39 -9.41
C THR A 71 18.10 2.16 -10.19
N GLN A 72 17.75 1.66 -11.38
CA GLN A 72 16.66 2.22 -12.19
C GLN A 72 15.27 1.92 -11.55
N ASP A 73 14.27 2.74 -11.90
CA ASP A 73 12.94 2.72 -11.25
C ASP A 73 12.24 1.36 -11.29
N ASP A 74 12.41 0.60 -12.37
CA ASP A 74 11.79 -0.73 -12.53
C ASP A 74 12.37 -1.77 -11.57
N ASP A 75 13.68 -1.70 -11.31
CA ASP A 75 14.34 -2.60 -10.36
C ASP A 75 13.99 -2.23 -8.90
N LEU A 76 13.76 -0.95 -8.61
CA LEU A 76 13.34 -0.49 -7.28
C LEU A 76 11.96 -0.99 -6.91
N LEU A 77 11.01 -0.96 -7.85
CA LEU A 77 9.68 -1.48 -7.64
C LEU A 77 9.72 -2.99 -7.40
N ARG A 78 10.51 -3.71 -8.22
CA ARG A 78 10.70 -5.15 -8.10
C ARG A 78 11.34 -5.51 -6.76
N ASP A 79 12.35 -4.80 -6.32
CA ASP A 79 13.05 -5.03 -5.05
C ASP A 79 12.13 -4.74 -3.85
N ALA A 80 11.36 -3.66 -3.87
CA ALA A 80 10.39 -3.33 -2.83
C ALA A 80 9.31 -4.39 -2.69
N LEU A 81 8.87 -4.97 -3.81
CA LEU A 81 7.93 -6.08 -3.85
C LEU A 81 8.53 -7.36 -3.30
N LEU A 82 9.74 -7.71 -3.75
CA LEU A 82 10.43 -8.92 -3.30
C LEU A 82 10.72 -8.84 -1.80
N GLU A 83 11.10 -7.69 -1.27
CA GLU A 83 11.29 -7.50 0.16
C GLU A 83 9.99 -7.73 0.96
N ASN A 84 8.86 -7.20 0.49
CA ASN A 84 7.55 -7.38 1.14
C ASN A 84 6.97 -8.79 0.93
N LEU A 85 7.13 -9.39 -0.26
CA LEU A 85 6.69 -10.77 -0.52
C LEU A 85 7.55 -11.82 0.20
N HIS A 86 8.83 -11.54 0.47
CA HIS A 86 9.71 -12.42 1.24
C HIS A 86 9.49 -12.34 2.76
N ARG A 87 8.66 -11.42 3.26
CA ARG A 87 8.05 -11.59 4.58
C ARG A 87 7.09 -12.76 4.47
N SER A 88 7.62 -13.95 4.70
CA SER A 88 6.89 -15.22 4.67
C SER A 88 5.53 -15.07 5.35
N GLN A 89 4.45 -15.23 4.57
CA GLN A 89 3.04 -15.27 5.00
C GLN A 89 2.36 -13.91 5.22
N LEU A 90 2.36 -13.05 4.22
CA LEU A 90 1.38 -11.94 4.20
C LEU A 90 -0.04 -12.53 4.12
N ASN A 91 -0.92 -12.11 5.01
CA ASN A 91 -2.34 -12.38 4.83
C ASN A 91 -2.90 -11.53 3.67
N ALA A 92 -4.10 -11.87 3.20
CA ALA A 92 -4.69 -11.22 2.02
C ALA A 92 -4.88 -9.69 2.18
N LEU A 93 -5.08 -9.20 3.42
CA LEU A 93 -5.20 -7.76 3.71
C LEU A 93 -3.84 -7.06 3.75
N GLU A 94 -2.81 -7.73 4.25
CA GLU A 94 -1.44 -7.23 4.21
C GLU A 94 -0.94 -7.13 2.76
N GLU A 95 -1.26 -8.12 1.91
CA GLU A 95 -0.98 -8.07 0.48
C GLU A 95 -1.72 -6.90 -0.19
N ALA A 96 -2.99 -6.69 0.15
CA ALA A 96 -3.79 -5.56 -0.36
C ALA A 96 -3.19 -4.21 0.06
N ALA A 97 -2.78 -4.07 1.31
CA ALA A 97 -2.12 -2.87 1.82
C ALA A 97 -0.77 -2.61 1.15
N ALA A 98 0.01 -3.67 0.89
CA ALA A 98 1.28 -3.56 0.17
C ALA A 98 1.07 -3.09 -1.28
N TYR A 99 0.08 -3.62 -2.00
CA TYR A 99 -0.24 -3.14 -3.35
C TYR A 99 -0.71 -1.69 -3.35
N GLN A 100 -1.54 -1.29 -2.39
CA GLN A 100 -1.97 0.10 -2.28
C GLN A 100 -0.78 1.03 -2.02
N GLN A 101 0.11 0.64 -1.11
CA GLN A 101 1.31 1.41 -0.82
C GLN A 101 2.21 1.59 -2.05
N LEU A 102 2.36 0.54 -2.87
CA LEU A 102 3.14 0.61 -4.11
C LEU A 102 2.51 1.55 -5.14
N LEU A 103 1.18 1.49 -5.32
CA LEU A 103 0.47 2.41 -6.20
C LEU A 103 0.66 3.86 -5.76
N ASP A 104 0.59 4.13 -4.45
CA ASP A 104 0.73 5.47 -3.88
C ASP A 104 2.18 5.98 -3.98
N ASP A 105 3.16 5.12 -3.69
CA ASP A 105 4.58 5.48 -3.69
C ASP A 105 5.14 5.71 -5.10
N PHE A 106 4.72 4.92 -6.07
CA PHE A 106 5.21 4.99 -7.46
C PHE A 106 4.30 5.80 -8.39
N GLY A 107 3.09 6.16 -7.95
CA GLY A 107 2.12 6.87 -8.79
C GLY A 107 1.70 6.11 -10.04
N CYS A 108 1.83 4.78 -10.05
CA CYS A 108 1.53 3.92 -11.18
C CYS A 108 0.08 3.42 -11.17
N THR A 109 -0.39 3.00 -12.33
CA THR A 109 -1.70 2.36 -12.47
C THR A 109 -1.69 0.90 -12.01
N GLN A 110 -2.87 0.33 -11.72
CA GLN A 110 -2.98 -1.09 -11.38
C GLN A 110 -2.50 -2.02 -12.51
N GLU A 111 -2.58 -1.58 -13.75
CA GLU A 111 -2.11 -2.31 -14.93
C GLU A 111 -0.59 -2.33 -14.99
N GLU A 112 0.05 -1.17 -14.84
CA GLU A 112 1.50 -1.05 -14.76
C GLU A 112 2.08 -1.82 -13.58
N LEU A 113 1.42 -1.77 -12.41
CA LEU A 113 1.82 -2.57 -11.26
C LEU A 113 1.72 -4.07 -11.58
N ALA A 114 0.61 -4.52 -12.16
CA ALA A 114 0.39 -5.92 -12.51
C ALA A 114 1.47 -6.45 -13.46
N ASP A 115 1.79 -5.71 -14.50
CA ASP A 115 2.83 -6.05 -15.48
C ASP A 115 4.21 -6.17 -14.83
N ARG A 116 4.57 -5.19 -13.98
CA ARG A 116 5.88 -5.17 -13.30
C ARG A 116 6.07 -6.32 -12.32
N ILE A 117 5.00 -6.77 -11.66
CA ILE A 117 5.08 -7.84 -10.66
C ILE A 117 4.71 -9.23 -11.20
N GLY A 118 4.38 -9.32 -12.48
CA GLY A 118 4.00 -10.58 -13.13
C GLY A 118 2.66 -11.16 -12.63
N ARG A 119 1.72 -10.27 -12.26
CA ARG A 119 0.36 -10.64 -11.85
C ARG A 119 -0.65 -10.14 -12.88
N SER A 120 -1.85 -10.70 -12.88
CA SER A 120 -2.91 -10.15 -13.71
C SER A 120 -3.55 -8.92 -13.06
N ARG A 121 -3.95 -7.91 -13.85
CA ARG A 121 -4.69 -6.75 -13.36
C ARG A 121 -5.93 -7.12 -12.54
N PRO A 122 -6.76 -8.13 -12.94
CA PRO A 122 -7.87 -8.58 -12.09
C PRO A 122 -7.44 -9.07 -10.71
N THR A 123 -6.27 -9.73 -10.60
CA THR A 123 -5.73 -10.17 -9.31
C THR A 123 -5.45 -8.97 -8.41
N ILE A 124 -4.75 -7.96 -8.94
CA ILE A 124 -4.44 -6.72 -8.19
C ILE A 124 -5.73 -6.03 -7.74
N SER A 125 -6.67 -5.81 -8.68
CA SER A 125 -7.95 -5.16 -8.41
C SER A 125 -8.77 -5.90 -7.34
N ASN A 126 -8.86 -7.22 -7.43
CA ASN A 126 -9.60 -8.04 -6.47
C ASN A 126 -8.96 -8.04 -5.07
N THR A 127 -7.63 -8.00 -5.00
CA THR A 127 -6.91 -7.89 -3.73
C THR A 127 -7.13 -6.53 -3.10
N LEU A 128 -6.99 -5.44 -3.86
CA LEU A 128 -7.23 -4.08 -3.37
C LEU A 128 -8.66 -3.85 -2.86
N ARG A 129 -9.65 -4.51 -3.45
CA ARG A 129 -11.05 -4.43 -2.97
C ARG A 129 -11.21 -4.89 -1.52
N LEU A 130 -10.33 -5.77 -1.02
CA LEU A 130 -10.36 -6.22 0.37
C LEU A 130 -10.18 -5.09 1.38
N LEU A 131 -9.52 -3.99 1.00
CA LEU A 131 -9.38 -2.80 1.85
C LEU A 131 -10.70 -2.06 2.11
N LYS A 132 -11.75 -2.36 1.33
CA LYS A 132 -13.09 -1.80 1.52
C LYS A 132 -13.95 -2.56 2.52
N LEU A 133 -13.43 -3.63 3.10
CA LEU A 133 -14.16 -4.42 4.10
C LEU A 133 -14.36 -3.61 5.40
N PRO A 134 -15.54 -3.75 6.05
CA PRO A 134 -15.74 -3.21 7.39
C PRO A 134 -14.70 -3.77 8.37
N PRO A 135 -14.30 -3.01 9.40
CA PRO A 135 -13.22 -3.40 10.33
C PRO A 135 -13.42 -4.77 10.98
N LEU A 136 -14.64 -5.13 11.34
CA LEU A 136 -14.94 -6.43 11.96
C LEU A 136 -14.77 -7.59 10.98
N VAL A 137 -15.15 -7.41 9.71
CA VAL A 137 -14.95 -8.41 8.66
C VAL A 137 -13.46 -8.54 8.32
N ALA A 138 -12.77 -7.41 8.17
CA ALA A 138 -11.34 -7.36 7.92
C ALA A 138 -10.53 -8.11 8.97
N ARG A 139 -10.85 -7.96 10.27
CA ARG A 139 -10.19 -8.70 11.36
C ARG A 139 -10.37 -10.22 11.23
N ARG A 140 -11.56 -10.69 10.82
CA ARG A 140 -11.83 -12.13 10.62
C ARG A 140 -11.02 -12.69 9.44
N VAL A 141 -10.87 -11.90 8.38
CA VAL A 141 -10.03 -12.27 7.22
C VAL A 141 -8.55 -12.29 7.62
N ALA A 142 -8.07 -11.28 8.32
CA ALA A 142 -6.69 -11.21 8.81
C ALA A 142 -6.34 -12.37 9.74
N ALA A 143 -7.29 -12.78 10.59
CA ALA A 143 -7.14 -13.93 11.50
C ALA A 143 -7.28 -15.30 10.81
N GLY A 144 -7.57 -15.34 9.50
CA GLY A 144 -7.78 -16.59 8.76
C GLY A 144 -9.10 -17.31 9.06
N VAL A 145 -10.00 -16.69 9.83
CA VAL A 145 -11.34 -17.23 10.13
C VAL A 145 -12.24 -17.21 8.90
N LEU A 146 -12.06 -16.19 8.05
CA LEU A 146 -12.66 -16.08 6.73
C LEU A 146 -11.54 -16.06 5.68
N SER A 147 -11.72 -16.78 4.58
CA SER A 147 -10.77 -16.73 3.46
C SER A 147 -10.96 -15.49 2.60
N ALA A 148 -9.97 -15.18 1.76
CA ALA A 148 -10.08 -14.12 0.76
C ALA A 148 -11.25 -14.36 -0.22
N GLY A 149 -11.65 -15.60 -0.47
CA GLY A 149 -12.83 -15.95 -1.24
C GLY A 149 -14.11 -15.49 -0.60
N HIS A 150 -14.32 -15.80 0.71
CA HIS A 150 -15.45 -15.30 1.49
C HIS A 150 -15.50 -13.76 1.49
N ALA A 151 -14.35 -13.11 1.69
CA ALA A 151 -14.25 -11.66 1.70
C ALA A 151 -14.71 -11.03 0.38
N ARG A 152 -14.29 -11.60 -0.76
CA ARG A 152 -14.72 -11.13 -2.10
C ARG A 152 -16.21 -11.31 -2.33
N ALA A 153 -16.79 -12.44 -1.93
CA ALA A 153 -18.23 -12.67 -2.01
C ALA A 153 -19.01 -11.65 -1.15
N ILE A 154 -18.58 -11.43 0.09
CA ILE A 154 -19.20 -10.48 1.03
C ILE A 154 -19.16 -9.04 0.50
N LEU A 155 -18.12 -8.65 -0.21
CA LEU A 155 -17.99 -7.31 -0.82
C LEU A 155 -19.02 -7.01 -1.95
N ALA A 156 -19.81 -8.00 -2.37
CA ALA A 156 -20.93 -7.78 -3.29
C ALA A 156 -22.17 -7.18 -2.58
N LEU A 157 -22.21 -7.23 -1.26
CA LEU A 157 -23.32 -6.67 -0.47
C LEU A 157 -23.29 -5.14 -0.44
N PRO A 158 -24.46 -4.48 -0.34
CA PRO A 158 -24.61 -3.05 -0.56
C PRO A 158 -24.02 -2.18 0.56
N ASP A 159 -23.95 -2.69 1.79
CA ASP A 159 -23.53 -1.90 2.95
C ASP A 159 -22.74 -2.72 3.98
N GLY A 160 -22.02 -2.00 4.85
CA GLY A 160 -21.17 -2.60 5.88
C GLY A 160 -21.93 -3.46 6.87
N ALA A 161 -23.16 -3.10 7.23
CA ALA A 161 -23.96 -3.86 8.18
C ALA A 161 -24.42 -5.21 7.59
N ALA A 162 -24.77 -5.23 6.30
CA ALA A 162 -25.06 -6.46 5.57
C ALA A 162 -23.81 -7.36 5.46
N MET A 163 -22.65 -6.76 5.18
CA MET A 163 -21.36 -7.46 5.14
C MET A 163 -21.03 -8.11 6.49
N GLU A 164 -21.20 -7.39 7.59
CA GLU A 164 -20.93 -7.89 8.93
C GLU A 164 -21.88 -9.04 9.33
N ARG A 165 -23.18 -8.92 9.03
CA ARG A 165 -24.16 -9.99 9.27
C ARG A 165 -23.82 -11.26 8.49
N MET A 166 -23.48 -11.11 7.20
CA MET A 166 -23.10 -12.25 6.37
C MET A 166 -21.79 -12.89 6.85
N ALA A 167 -20.80 -12.09 7.21
CA ALA A 167 -19.54 -12.58 7.77
C ALA A 167 -19.76 -13.34 9.09
N GLN A 168 -20.65 -12.85 9.96
CA GLN A 168 -21.01 -13.53 11.19
C GLN A 168 -21.71 -14.87 10.92
N ARG A 169 -22.65 -14.87 9.99
CA ARG A 169 -23.37 -16.07 9.58
C ARG A 169 -22.44 -17.11 8.97
N ALA A 170 -21.56 -16.68 8.06
CA ALA A 170 -20.58 -17.56 7.42
C ALA A 170 -19.69 -18.28 8.43
N VAL A 171 -19.28 -17.59 9.49
CA VAL A 171 -18.47 -18.19 10.58
C VAL A 171 -19.33 -19.11 11.44
N ALA A 172 -20.52 -18.69 11.86
CA ALA A 172 -21.37 -19.45 12.77
C ALA A 172 -21.88 -20.76 12.15
N GLU A 173 -22.20 -20.74 10.86
CA GLU A 173 -22.76 -21.90 10.12
C GLU A 173 -21.67 -22.67 9.35
N GLY A 174 -20.41 -22.21 9.34
CA GLY A 174 -19.32 -22.84 8.59
C GLY A 174 -19.56 -22.86 7.08
N LEU A 175 -20.12 -21.77 6.53
CA LEU A 175 -20.50 -21.71 5.11
C LEU A 175 -19.27 -21.76 4.21
N SER A 176 -19.40 -22.44 3.07
CA SER A 176 -18.38 -22.41 2.02
C SER A 176 -18.42 -21.10 1.24
N VAL A 177 -17.33 -20.75 0.54
CA VAL A 177 -17.28 -19.58 -0.36
C VAL A 177 -18.44 -19.61 -1.35
N ARG A 178 -18.69 -20.77 -1.96
CA ARG A 178 -19.75 -20.95 -2.95
C ARG A 178 -21.13 -20.68 -2.36
N THR A 179 -21.38 -21.18 -1.16
CA THR A 179 -22.65 -20.94 -0.47
C THR A 179 -22.85 -19.45 -0.15
N VAL A 180 -21.78 -18.77 0.26
CA VAL A 180 -21.83 -17.32 0.49
C VAL A 180 -22.09 -16.58 -0.83
N GLU A 181 -21.44 -16.95 -1.93
CA GLU A 181 -21.70 -16.38 -3.27
C GLU A 181 -23.16 -16.54 -3.68
N GLU A 182 -23.75 -17.71 -3.47
CA GLU A 182 -25.17 -17.98 -3.77
C GLU A 182 -26.14 -17.14 -2.88
N LEU A 183 -25.74 -16.80 -1.66
CA LEU A 183 -26.57 -16.02 -0.73
C LEU A 183 -26.48 -14.52 -0.92
N VAL A 184 -25.44 -14.02 -1.59
CA VAL A 184 -25.22 -12.58 -1.82
C VAL A 184 -25.62 -12.13 -3.23
N THR A 185 -25.97 -13.08 -4.11
CA THR A 185 -26.49 -12.83 -5.47
C THR A 185 -27.99 -12.57 -5.44
#